data_a354b18c774e6f58fedbb2cebc9e110c
#
_entry.id   a354b18c774e6f58fedbb2cebc9e110c
#
_cell.length_a   1.000
_cell.length_b   1.000
_cell.length_c   1.000
_cell.angle_alpha   90.00
_cell.angle_beta   90.00
_cell.angle_gamma   90.00
#
_symmetry.space_group_name_H-M   'P 1'
#
loop_
_entity.id
_entity.type
_entity.pdbx_description
1 polymer ?
#
loop_
_entity_poly.entity_id
_entity_poly.type
_entity_poly.pdbx_seq_one_letter_code
_entity_poly.pdbx_strand_id
1 'polypeptide(L)'
;CTYCSSPWGNYLRINREPFADITEEQLGQRSYPSTNPDLTFQYPDFVEKLELQLADIDKSFGKGLELVFSQLTDGFSPIVVGNGKTRYALDRVLEKTSFTIRVMTKNAVVGTDRWIRYFLQHKDRFIIGLSIGTTNDDWQPQVELGTSSPSARIKAINKLIDAGVRTYAMVCPVFPHVLQDGMFEDLLDQLNIPKLEHVWTEPYNDRANWELVHKGLDDSHPDKEWLHKCYQQKKYY
;
A
#
# COMPACT_ATOMS: atom_id res chain seq x y z
N CYS A 1 -1.12 0.84 8.51
CA CYS A 1 -0.02 0.00 9.05
C CYS A 1 0.79 0.81 10.06
N THR A 2 1.13 0.22 11.20
CA THR A 2 1.88 0.88 12.27
C THR A 2 3.30 1.28 11.86
N TYR A 3 3.92 0.56 10.94
CA TYR A 3 5.25 0.84 10.41
C TYR A 3 5.28 1.83 9.23
N CYS A 4 4.13 2.38 8.81
CA CYS A 4 4.07 3.25 7.65
C CYS A 4 4.84 4.55 7.88
N SER A 5 5.77 4.87 6.98
CA SER A 5 6.53 6.12 7.01
C SER A 5 5.77 7.32 6.43
N SER A 6 4.69 7.10 5.70
CA SER A 6 3.95 8.17 5.03
C SER A 6 3.44 9.27 5.97
N PRO A 7 2.92 8.97 7.19
CA PRO A 7 2.52 9.99 8.15
C PRO A 7 3.65 10.91 8.63
N TRP A 8 4.89 10.47 8.49
CA TRP A 8 6.10 11.18 8.90
C TRP A 8 6.90 11.73 7.71
N GLY A 9 6.47 11.42 6.50
CA GLY A 9 7.14 11.85 5.27
C GLY A 9 7.10 13.36 5.05
N ASN A 10 7.99 13.86 4.19
CA ASN A 10 8.12 15.29 3.92
C ASN A 10 6.81 15.95 3.50
N TYR A 11 6.00 15.26 2.69
CA TYR A 11 4.72 15.80 2.22
C TYR A 11 3.76 16.11 3.37
N LEU A 12 3.55 15.14 4.27
CA LEU A 12 2.65 15.34 5.42
C LEU A 12 3.26 16.27 6.49
N ARG A 13 4.59 16.30 6.62
CA ARG A 13 5.27 17.24 7.50
C ARG A 13 5.08 18.69 7.04
N ILE A 14 5.19 18.95 5.74
CA ILE A 14 5.01 20.29 5.16
C ILE A 14 3.54 20.72 5.22
N ASN A 15 2.61 19.78 5.02
CA ASN A 15 1.16 20.04 4.97
C ASN A 15 0.46 19.75 6.31
N ARG A 16 1.19 19.61 7.40
CA ARG A 16 0.64 19.23 8.71
C ARG A 16 -0.44 20.19 9.19
N GLU A 17 -0.16 21.47 9.19
CA GLU A 17 -1.11 22.49 9.65
C GLU A 17 -2.33 22.59 8.74
N PRO A 18 -2.21 22.65 7.39
CA PRO A 18 -3.38 22.56 6.51
C PRO A 18 -4.27 21.35 6.76
N PHE A 19 -3.71 20.18 7.05
CA PHE A 19 -4.51 18.99 7.43
C PHE A 19 -5.22 19.20 8.78
N ALA A 20 -4.53 19.79 9.76
CA ALA A 20 -5.12 20.05 11.06
C ALA A 20 -6.26 21.07 10.96
N ASP A 21 -6.11 22.12 10.15
CA ASP A 21 -7.13 23.14 9.92
C ASP A 21 -8.40 22.53 9.28
N ILE A 22 -8.23 21.66 8.26
CA ILE A 22 -9.33 20.94 7.62
C ILE A 22 -10.06 20.03 8.63
N THR A 23 -9.32 19.34 9.50
CA THR A 23 -9.95 18.46 10.50
C THR A 23 -10.65 19.25 11.59
N GLU A 24 -10.11 20.39 11.99
CA GLU A 24 -10.77 21.30 12.95
C GLU A 24 -12.09 21.82 12.38
N GLU A 25 -12.10 22.23 11.11
CA GLU A 25 -13.32 22.68 10.44
C GLU A 25 -14.38 21.57 10.32
N GLN A 26 -13.96 20.33 9.98
CA GLN A 26 -14.88 19.23 9.70
C GLN A 26 -15.29 18.44 10.95
N LEU A 27 -14.41 18.31 11.94
CA LEU A 27 -14.59 17.44 13.11
C LEU A 27 -14.65 18.21 14.44
N GLY A 28 -14.43 19.52 14.42
CA GLY A 28 -14.36 20.35 15.63
C GLY A 28 -13.11 20.13 16.48
N GLN A 29 -12.11 19.41 15.95
CA GLN A 29 -10.83 19.17 16.62
C GLN A 29 -9.69 19.05 15.65
N ARG A 30 -8.52 19.56 16.01
CA ARG A 30 -7.30 19.39 15.22
C ARG A 30 -6.83 17.94 15.28
N SER A 31 -6.69 17.31 14.14
CA SER A 31 -6.23 15.92 14.03
C SER A 31 -5.18 15.77 12.93
N TYR A 32 -4.31 14.77 13.10
CA TYR A 32 -3.25 14.48 12.14
C TYR A 32 -3.33 13.02 11.72
N PRO A 33 -2.95 12.67 10.47
CA PRO A 33 -2.93 11.27 10.03
C PRO A 33 -2.12 10.34 10.94
N SER A 34 -1.04 10.86 11.53
CA SER A 34 -0.18 10.08 12.46
C SER A 34 -0.83 9.78 13.81
N THR A 35 -1.82 10.58 14.24
CA THR A 35 -2.50 10.43 15.54
C THR A 35 -3.89 9.83 15.42
N ASN A 36 -4.42 9.69 14.21
CA ASN A 36 -5.75 9.15 13.95
C ASN A 36 -5.72 8.13 12.82
N PRO A 37 -5.22 6.91 13.08
CA PRO A 37 -5.07 5.87 12.07
C PRO A 37 -6.41 5.39 11.48
N ASP A 38 -7.52 5.63 12.18
CA ASP A 38 -8.87 5.25 11.73
C ASP A 38 -9.51 6.28 10.80
N LEU A 39 -8.91 7.47 10.66
CA LEU A 39 -9.40 8.51 9.78
C LEU A 39 -8.75 8.41 8.40
N THR A 40 -9.58 8.48 7.37
CA THR A 40 -9.12 8.60 5.98
C THR A 40 -9.30 10.04 5.51
N PHE A 41 -8.20 10.72 5.29
CA PHE A 41 -8.19 12.09 4.79
C PHE A 41 -8.31 12.08 3.26
N GLN A 42 -9.25 12.82 2.73
CA GLN A 42 -9.48 12.97 1.30
C GLN A 42 -9.63 14.44 0.95
N TYR A 43 -9.04 14.85 -0.17
CA TYR A 43 -9.32 16.19 -0.70
C TYR A 43 -10.77 16.26 -1.14
N PRO A 44 -11.56 17.25 -0.67
CA PRO A 44 -12.95 17.44 -1.10
C PRO A 44 -13.05 17.71 -2.60
N ASP A 45 -12.11 18.47 -3.13
CA ASP A 45 -11.98 18.91 -4.52
C ASP A 45 -11.09 17.96 -5.37
N PHE A 46 -10.95 16.68 -4.99
CA PHE A 46 -10.10 15.70 -5.66
C PHE A 46 -10.38 15.63 -7.17
N VAL A 47 -11.65 15.54 -7.55
CA VAL A 47 -12.06 15.41 -8.96
C VAL A 47 -11.66 16.66 -9.74
N GLU A 48 -11.97 17.84 -9.22
CA GLU A 48 -11.64 19.11 -9.85
C GLU A 48 -10.12 19.29 -10.04
N LYS A 49 -9.34 19.00 -9.01
CA LYS A 49 -7.87 19.06 -9.08
C LYS A 49 -7.30 18.08 -10.11
N LEU A 50 -7.82 16.86 -10.16
CA LEU A 50 -7.38 15.88 -11.13
C LEU A 50 -7.70 16.34 -12.57
N GLU A 51 -8.91 16.85 -12.81
CA GLU A 51 -9.30 17.34 -14.14
C GLU A 51 -8.44 18.54 -14.57
N LEU A 52 -8.16 19.49 -13.67
CA LEU A 52 -7.27 20.63 -13.95
C LEU A 52 -5.86 20.14 -14.32
N GLN A 53 -5.32 19.16 -13.61
CA GLN A 53 -4.01 18.62 -13.93
C GLN A 53 -3.96 17.88 -15.28
N LEU A 54 -5.08 17.32 -15.71
CA LEU A 54 -5.18 16.55 -16.97
C LEU A 54 -5.69 17.37 -18.16
N ALA A 55 -6.11 18.63 -17.96
CA ALA A 55 -6.79 19.43 -18.97
C ALA A 55 -5.96 19.64 -20.25
N ASP A 56 -4.69 20.02 -20.09
CA ASP A 56 -3.81 20.39 -21.19
C ASP A 56 -2.74 19.33 -21.52
N ILE A 57 -2.94 18.11 -21.00
CA ILE A 57 -2.00 17.00 -21.24
C ILE A 57 -2.24 16.39 -22.63
N ASP A 58 -1.18 16.32 -23.44
CA ASP A 58 -1.21 15.57 -24.70
C ASP A 58 -1.34 14.07 -24.44
N LYS A 59 -2.14 13.40 -25.26
CA LYS A 59 -2.41 11.96 -25.12
C LYS A 59 -1.15 11.09 -25.14
N SER A 60 -0.09 11.52 -25.82
CA SER A 60 1.18 10.80 -25.87
C SER A 60 2.02 10.93 -24.60
N PHE A 61 1.63 11.85 -23.70
CA PHE A 61 2.34 12.05 -22.43
C PHE A 61 2.44 10.75 -21.62
N GLY A 62 3.63 10.45 -21.19
CA GLY A 62 3.92 9.23 -20.44
C GLY A 62 4.12 7.98 -21.31
N LYS A 63 4.19 8.10 -22.67
CA LYS A 63 4.48 6.95 -23.53
C LYS A 63 5.83 6.33 -23.20
N GLY A 64 5.82 5.03 -22.87
CA GLY A 64 7.02 4.28 -22.46
C GLY A 64 7.46 4.54 -21.00
N LEU A 65 6.70 5.32 -20.25
CA LEU A 65 6.96 5.59 -18.84
C LEU A 65 5.91 4.93 -17.93
N GLU A 66 6.29 4.70 -16.68
CA GLU A 66 5.41 4.17 -15.64
C GLU A 66 4.94 5.29 -14.72
N LEU A 67 3.65 5.28 -14.39
CA LEU A 67 3.05 6.10 -13.36
C LEU A 67 2.78 5.22 -12.13
N VAL A 68 3.45 5.51 -11.02
CA VAL A 68 3.19 4.83 -9.75
C VAL A 68 1.92 5.41 -9.13
N PHE A 69 0.87 4.60 -9.07
CA PHE A 69 -0.44 5.01 -8.58
C PHE A 69 -0.49 4.98 -7.05
N SER A 70 -0.79 6.14 -6.44
CA SER A 70 -0.99 6.29 -4.99
C SER A 70 0.21 5.88 -4.13
N GLN A 71 1.40 6.34 -4.46
CA GLN A 71 2.64 5.99 -3.74
C GLN A 71 2.63 6.33 -2.24
N LEU A 72 1.91 7.38 -1.82
CA LEU A 72 1.89 7.84 -0.42
C LEU A 72 0.74 7.25 0.40
N THR A 73 -0.28 6.73 -0.26
CA THR A 73 -1.47 6.12 0.36
C THR A 73 -1.88 4.90 -0.44
N ASP A 74 -2.72 4.04 0.13
CA ASP A 74 -3.27 2.91 -0.64
C ASP A 74 -4.49 3.37 -1.44
N GLY A 75 -4.32 3.59 -2.74
CA GLY A 75 -5.38 3.97 -3.66
C GLY A 75 -6.46 2.89 -3.86
N PHE A 76 -6.21 1.68 -3.36
CA PHE A 76 -7.19 0.60 -3.32
C PHE A 76 -7.74 0.35 -1.90
N SER A 77 -7.58 1.29 -0.97
CA SER A 77 -8.21 1.19 0.34
C SER A 77 -9.74 1.10 0.21
N PRO A 78 -10.43 0.41 1.13
CA PRO A 78 -11.87 0.17 1.02
C PRO A 78 -12.70 1.45 0.82
N ILE A 79 -12.34 2.53 1.50
CA ILE A 79 -13.05 3.81 1.42
C ILE A 79 -12.90 4.43 0.03
N VAL A 80 -11.68 4.47 -0.53
CA VAL A 80 -11.41 5.11 -1.81
C VAL A 80 -11.98 4.30 -2.98
N VAL A 81 -11.95 2.97 -2.86
CA VAL A 81 -12.62 2.06 -3.82
C VAL A 81 -14.14 2.20 -3.71
N GLY A 82 -14.68 2.23 -2.48
CA GLY A 82 -16.11 2.27 -2.22
C GLY A 82 -16.79 3.56 -2.70
N ASN A 83 -16.11 4.70 -2.61
CA ASN A 83 -16.63 5.99 -3.10
C ASN A 83 -16.34 6.24 -4.60
N GLY A 84 -15.73 5.29 -5.30
CA GLY A 84 -15.49 5.35 -6.74
C GLY A 84 -14.27 6.18 -7.18
N LYS A 85 -13.59 6.87 -6.29
CA LYS A 85 -12.45 7.75 -6.65
C LYS A 85 -11.30 6.99 -7.30
N THR A 86 -10.99 5.76 -6.84
CA THR A 86 -9.96 4.91 -7.45
C THR A 86 -10.27 4.66 -8.93
N ARG A 87 -11.48 4.23 -9.21
CA ARG A 87 -11.90 3.93 -10.58
C ARG A 87 -11.90 5.19 -11.44
N TYR A 88 -12.46 6.27 -10.94
CA TYR A 88 -12.47 7.54 -11.64
C TYR A 88 -11.05 8.01 -12.01
N ALA A 89 -10.12 8.02 -11.06
CA ALA A 89 -8.75 8.44 -11.33
C ALA A 89 -8.06 7.57 -12.40
N LEU A 90 -8.21 6.25 -12.31
CA LEU A 90 -7.64 5.32 -13.27
C LEU A 90 -8.21 5.54 -14.68
N ASP A 91 -9.54 5.68 -14.80
CA ASP A 91 -10.20 5.93 -16.08
C ASP A 91 -9.71 7.24 -16.72
N ARG A 92 -9.58 8.32 -15.93
CA ARG A 92 -9.07 9.61 -16.44
C ARG A 92 -7.61 9.55 -16.87
N VAL A 93 -6.75 8.89 -16.10
CA VAL A 93 -5.34 8.70 -16.47
C VAL A 93 -5.23 7.86 -17.75
N LEU A 94 -5.99 6.78 -17.88
CA LEU A 94 -6.03 5.95 -19.09
C LEU A 94 -6.51 6.73 -20.31
N GLU A 95 -7.52 7.57 -20.14
CA GLU A 95 -8.08 8.39 -21.20
C GLU A 95 -7.11 9.50 -21.66
N LYS A 96 -6.48 10.19 -20.72
CA LYS A 96 -5.73 11.41 -20.98
C LYS A 96 -4.24 11.20 -21.22
N THR A 97 -3.68 10.06 -20.85
CA THR A 97 -2.23 9.81 -20.91
C THR A 97 -1.90 8.49 -21.59
N SER A 98 -0.61 8.25 -21.81
CA SER A 98 -0.06 6.98 -22.32
C SER A 98 0.81 6.22 -21.29
N PHE A 99 0.75 6.56 -20.03
CA PHE A 99 1.49 5.84 -18.98
C PHE A 99 1.09 4.38 -18.88
N THR A 100 2.03 3.51 -18.55
CA THR A 100 1.75 2.25 -17.88
C THR A 100 1.51 2.55 -16.40
N ILE A 101 0.39 2.10 -15.84
CA ILE A 101 0.01 2.36 -14.46
C ILE A 101 0.50 1.21 -13.59
N ARG A 102 1.46 1.51 -12.72
CA ARG A 102 1.96 0.58 -11.72
C ARG A 102 1.19 0.79 -10.41
N VAL A 103 0.44 -0.21 -10.02
CA VAL A 103 -0.31 -0.23 -8.75
C VAL A 103 0.48 -1.00 -7.71
N MET A 104 0.53 -0.48 -6.48
CA MET A 104 0.95 -1.23 -5.29
C MET A 104 -0.11 -1.08 -4.20
N THR A 105 -0.55 -2.21 -3.64
CA THR A 105 -1.60 -2.20 -2.63
C THR A 105 -1.43 -3.32 -1.60
N LYS A 106 -1.99 -3.12 -0.40
CA LYS A 106 -2.22 -4.16 0.60
C LYS A 106 -3.69 -4.63 0.64
N ASN A 107 -4.46 -4.30 -0.39
CA ASN A 107 -5.87 -4.66 -0.46
C ASN A 107 -6.14 -5.75 -1.51
N ALA A 108 -6.65 -6.89 -1.07
CA ALA A 108 -6.99 -8.03 -1.92
C ALA A 108 -8.14 -7.76 -2.92
N VAL A 109 -8.80 -6.59 -2.84
CA VAL A 109 -9.88 -6.20 -3.77
C VAL A 109 -9.44 -6.23 -5.23
N VAL A 110 -8.15 -5.99 -5.52
CA VAL A 110 -7.58 -6.06 -6.87
C VAL A 110 -7.72 -7.45 -7.50
N GLY A 111 -7.80 -8.53 -6.70
CA GLY A 111 -8.03 -9.91 -7.13
C GLY A 111 -9.50 -10.28 -7.32
N THR A 112 -10.43 -9.34 -7.23
CA THR A 112 -11.84 -9.60 -7.53
C THR A 112 -12.09 -9.65 -9.03
N ASP A 113 -13.08 -10.44 -9.48
CA ASP A 113 -13.41 -10.59 -10.91
C ASP A 113 -13.71 -9.25 -11.58
N ARG A 114 -14.29 -8.30 -10.84
CA ARG A 114 -14.55 -6.94 -11.34
C ARG A 114 -13.26 -6.22 -11.70
N TRP A 115 -12.26 -6.24 -10.82
CA TRP A 115 -10.99 -5.54 -11.05
C TRP A 115 -10.11 -6.29 -12.05
N ILE A 116 -10.08 -7.63 -12.00
CA ILE A 116 -9.38 -8.45 -13.00
C ILE A 116 -9.88 -8.13 -14.42
N ARG A 117 -11.20 -8.14 -14.63
CA ARG A 117 -11.77 -7.75 -15.94
C ARG A 117 -11.37 -6.34 -16.36
N TYR A 118 -11.35 -5.41 -15.43
CA TYR A 118 -10.93 -4.04 -15.70
C TYR A 118 -9.46 -3.96 -16.15
N PHE A 119 -8.57 -4.64 -15.45
CA PHE A 119 -7.15 -4.66 -15.83
C PHE A 119 -6.93 -5.34 -17.19
N LEU A 120 -7.64 -6.41 -17.47
CA LEU A 120 -7.55 -7.14 -18.75
C LEU A 120 -8.09 -6.32 -19.94
N GLN A 121 -9.09 -5.47 -19.74
CA GLN A 121 -9.54 -4.52 -20.76
C GLN A 121 -8.44 -3.54 -21.18
N HIS A 122 -7.47 -3.30 -20.31
CA HIS A 122 -6.36 -2.37 -20.47
C HIS A 122 -5.00 -3.05 -20.15
N LYS A 123 -4.86 -4.34 -20.45
CA LYS A 123 -3.75 -5.19 -19.97
C LYS A 123 -2.36 -4.63 -20.21
N ASP A 124 -2.14 -3.92 -21.32
CA ASP A 124 -0.85 -3.35 -21.65
C ASP A 124 -0.55 -2.04 -20.87
N ARG A 125 -1.53 -1.56 -20.12
CA ARG A 125 -1.47 -0.32 -19.37
C ARG A 125 -1.41 -0.52 -17.86
N PHE A 126 -1.44 -1.76 -17.36
CA PHE A 126 -1.41 -2.07 -15.93
C PHE A 126 -0.32 -3.05 -15.54
N ILE A 127 0.31 -2.77 -14.41
CA ILE A 127 1.16 -3.71 -13.66
C ILE A 127 0.68 -3.67 -12.21
N ILE A 128 0.17 -4.78 -11.70
CA ILE A 128 -0.47 -4.84 -10.38
C ILE A 128 0.45 -5.52 -9.37
N GLY A 129 0.80 -4.82 -8.31
CA GLY A 129 1.61 -5.31 -7.22
C GLY A 129 0.85 -5.43 -5.91
N LEU A 130 1.13 -6.50 -5.18
CA LEU A 130 0.68 -6.64 -3.80
C LEU A 130 1.89 -6.67 -2.85
N SER A 131 1.75 -5.93 -1.75
CA SER A 131 2.72 -5.96 -0.66
C SER A 131 2.32 -7.04 0.34
N ILE A 132 3.20 -8.05 0.52
CA ILE A 132 2.94 -9.24 1.33
C ILE A 132 4.22 -9.60 2.07
N GLY A 133 4.34 -9.21 3.34
CA GLY A 133 5.58 -9.38 4.13
C GLY A 133 5.62 -10.66 4.97
N THR A 134 4.52 -11.42 5.08
CA THR A 134 4.40 -12.61 5.91
C THR A 134 3.26 -13.50 5.43
N THR A 135 3.24 -14.76 5.83
CA THR A 135 2.10 -15.68 5.65
C THR A 135 1.16 -15.71 6.85
N ASN A 136 1.54 -15.07 7.96
CA ASN A 136 0.77 -15.08 9.19
C ASN A 136 -0.38 -14.06 9.16
N ASP A 137 -1.62 -14.54 9.15
CA ASP A 137 -2.81 -13.67 9.13
C ASP A 137 -3.00 -12.88 10.42
N ASP A 138 -2.49 -13.35 11.56
CA ASP A 138 -2.56 -12.63 12.85
C ASP A 138 -1.73 -11.34 12.86
N TRP A 139 -0.82 -11.19 11.89
CA TRP A 139 -0.05 -9.97 11.67
C TRP A 139 -0.91 -8.76 11.29
N GLN A 140 -1.96 -9.00 10.50
CA GLN A 140 -2.80 -7.92 9.99
C GLN A 140 -3.51 -7.13 11.09
N PRO A 141 -4.24 -7.75 12.04
CA PRO A 141 -4.91 -7.00 13.10
C PRO A 141 -3.96 -6.34 14.10
N GLN A 142 -2.72 -6.81 14.20
CA GLN A 142 -1.73 -6.26 15.14
C GLN A 142 -0.93 -5.09 14.54
N VAL A 143 -0.51 -5.21 13.28
CA VAL A 143 0.49 -4.31 12.68
C VAL A 143 0.02 -3.67 11.37
N GLU A 144 -0.75 -4.36 10.56
CA GLU A 144 -1.21 -3.88 9.25
C GLU A 144 -2.70 -3.48 9.25
N LEU A 145 -3.12 -2.77 10.26
CA LEU A 145 -4.51 -2.31 10.44
C LEU A 145 -5.09 -1.71 9.15
N GLY A 146 -6.34 -2.05 8.85
CA GLY A 146 -7.06 -1.53 7.68
C GLY A 146 -6.66 -2.14 6.34
N THR A 147 -5.80 -3.17 6.32
CA THR A 147 -5.42 -3.92 5.11
C THR A 147 -6.17 -5.25 4.99
N SER A 148 -6.02 -5.95 3.88
CA SER A 148 -6.43 -7.35 3.78
C SER A 148 -5.41 -8.26 4.47
N SER A 149 -5.85 -9.44 4.94
CA SER A 149 -4.93 -10.43 5.52
C SER A 149 -3.89 -10.91 4.50
N PRO A 150 -2.71 -11.35 4.95
CA PRO A 150 -1.68 -11.95 4.10
C PRO A 150 -2.22 -13.04 3.17
N SER A 151 -2.97 -14.01 3.70
CA SER A 151 -3.57 -15.08 2.90
C SER A 151 -4.52 -14.57 1.81
N ALA A 152 -5.32 -13.54 2.11
CA ALA A 152 -6.19 -12.93 1.11
C ALA A 152 -5.40 -12.22 0.01
N ARG A 153 -4.28 -11.59 0.34
CA ARG A 153 -3.38 -10.95 -0.64
C ARG A 153 -2.66 -11.97 -1.51
N ILE A 154 -2.17 -13.08 -0.93
CA ILE A 154 -1.58 -14.22 -1.67
C ILE A 154 -2.61 -14.79 -2.66
N LYS A 155 -3.84 -15.03 -2.21
CA LYS A 155 -4.91 -15.49 -3.08
C LYS A 155 -5.22 -14.51 -4.20
N ALA A 156 -5.21 -13.20 -3.91
CA ALA A 156 -5.47 -12.16 -4.90
C ALA A 156 -4.39 -12.08 -5.98
N ILE A 157 -3.09 -12.14 -5.59
CA ILE A 157 -2.00 -12.09 -6.57
C ILE A 157 -2.01 -13.32 -7.48
N ASN A 158 -2.26 -14.51 -6.92
CA ASN A 158 -2.35 -15.73 -7.71
C ASN A 158 -3.53 -15.69 -8.70
N LYS A 159 -4.69 -15.17 -8.30
CA LYS A 159 -5.81 -14.95 -9.23
C LYS A 159 -5.47 -13.98 -10.38
N LEU A 160 -4.74 -12.91 -10.10
CA LEU A 160 -4.27 -11.98 -11.13
C LEU A 160 -3.31 -12.66 -12.11
N ILE A 161 -2.36 -13.46 -11.59
CA ILE A 161 -1.42 -14.25 -12.38
C ILE A 161 -2.17 -15.22 -13.30
N ASP A 162 -3.09 -16.01 -12.75
CA ASP A 162 -3.85 -17.01 -13.49
C ASP A 162 -4.75 -16.40 -14.56
N ALA A 163 -5.22 -15.17 -14.34
CA ALA A 163 -5.97 -14.40 -15.32
C ALA A 163 -5.10 -13.76 -16.40
N GLY A 164 -3.76 -13.79 -16.30
CA GLY A 164 -2.83 -13.19 -17.25
C GLY A 164 -2.64 -11.67 -17.09
N VAL A 165 -2.96 -11.11 -15.91
CA VAL A 165 -2.62 -9.74 -15.57
C VAL A 165 -1.13 -9.66 -15.23
N ARG A 166 -0.44 -8.63 -15.73
CA ARG A 166 0.96 -8.37 -15.37
C ARG A 166 1.07 -8.07 -13.88
N THR A 167 1.86 -8.85 -13.16
CA THR A 167 1.94 -8.77 -11.69
C THR A 167 3.37 -8.76 -11.16
N TYR A 168 3.55 -8.15 -9.99
CA TYR A 168 4.78 -8.21 -9.20
C TYR A 168 4.45 -8.33 -7.72
N ALA A 169 5.41 -8.80 -6.92
CA ALA A 169 5.26 -8.87 -5.47
C ALA A 169 6.24 -7.93 -4.76
N MET A 170 5.74 -7.28 -3.71
CA MET A 170 6.55 -6.54 -2.75
C MET A 170 6.57 -7.31 -1.43
N VAL A 171 7.61 -8.12 -1.21
CA VAL A 171 7.84 -8.81 0.06
C VAL A 171 8.52 -7.82 1.01
N CYS A 172 7.70 -6.89 1.54
CA CYS A 172 8.19 -5.70 2.23
C CYS A 172 7.13 -5.15 3.21
N PRO A 173 7.57 -4.77 4.44
CA PRO A 173 8.86 -5.08 5.04
C PRO A 173 8.93 -6.52 5.55
N VAL A 174 10.11 -7.11 5.50
CA VAL A 174 10.38 -8.42 6.11
C VAL A 174 10.83 -8.19 7.56
N PHE A 175 10.07 -8.71 8.50
CA PHE A 175 10.40 -8.70 9.93
C PHE A 175 11.16 -9.97 10.31
N PRO A 176 11.92 -9.98 11.42
CA PRO A 176 12.75 -11.12 11.80
C PRO A 176 12.00 -12.45 11.95
N HIS A 177 10.75 -12.45 12.43
CA HIS A 177 9.96 -13.67 12.57
C HIS A 177 9.75 -14.37 11.22
N VAL A 178 9.67 -13.61 10.14
CA VAL A 178 9.46 -14.17 8.78
C VAL A 178 10.66 -14.98 8.31
N LEU A 179 11.87 -14.69 8.82
CA LEU A 179 13.10 -15.42 8.49
C LEU A 179 13.31 -16.67 9.36
N GLN A 180 12.33 -17.00 10.21
CA GLN A 180 12.39 -18.16 11.09
C GLN A 180 11.50 -19.28 10.56
N ASP A 181 11.83 -20.51 10.90
CA ASP A 181 11.01 -21.70 10.68
C ASP A 181 10.53 -21.92 9.23
N GLY A 182 11.27 -21.40 8.23
CA GLY A 182 10.95 -21.56 6.80
C GLY A 182 9.79 -20.69 6.30
N MET A 183 9.31 -19.72 7.08
CA MET A 183 8.16 -18.87 6.70
C MET A 183 8.46 -18.02 5.45
N PHE A 184 9.69 -17.57 5.27
CA PHE A 184 10.08 -16.78 4.09
C PHE A 184 10.02 -17.63 2.82
N GLU A 185 10.54 -18.84 2.87
CA GLU A 185 10.49 -19.81 1.78
C GLU A 185 9.04 -20.16 1.44
N ASP A 186 8.22 -20.46 2.46
CA ASP A 186 6.79 -20.71 2.30
C ASP A 186 6.07 -19.55 1.61
N LEU A 187 6.41 -18.31 1.98
CA LEU A 187 5.84 -17.14 1.34
C LEU A 187 6.22 -17.08 -0.14
N LEU A 188 7.49 -17.30 -0.46
CA LEU A 188 7.97 -17.27 -1.84
C LEU A 188 7.33 -18.39 -2.69
N ASP A 189 7.18 -19.58 -2.14
CA ASP A 189 6.53 -20.72 -2.80
C ASP A 189 5.05 -20.42 -3.11
N GLN A 190 4.34 -19.78 -2.20
CA GLN A 190 2.94 -19.41 -2.38
C GLN A 190 2.72 -18.30 -3.42
N LEU A 191 3.74 -17.49 -3.72
CA LEU A 191 3.64 -16.35 -4.64
C LEU A 191 3.79 -16.68 -6.13
N ASN A 192 4.02 -17.97 -6.50
CA ASN A 192 4.22 -18.38 -7.89
C ASN A 192 5.24 -17.50 -8.65
N ILE A 193 6.40 -17.28 -8.02
CA ILE A 193 7.45 -16.36 -8.47
C ILE A 193 7.78 -16.44 -9.96
N PRO A 194 7.88 -17.63 -10.60
CA PRO A 194 8.25 -17.72 -12.02
C PRO A 194 7.29 -16.99 -12.98
N LYS A 195 6.08 -16.67 -12.51
CA LYS A 195 5.07 -15.96 -13.31
C LYS A 195 4.97 -14.46 -12.99
N LEU A 196 5.72 -13.98 -11.99
CA LEU A 196 5.78 -12.55 -11.66
C LEU A 196 6.79 -11.83 -12.54
N GLU A 197 6.55 -10.56 -12.87
CA GLU A 197 7.54 -9.73 -13.57
C GLU A 197 8.80 -9.55 -12.71
N HIS A 198 8.61 -9.35 -11.41
CA HIS A 198 9.69 -9.29 -10.42
C HIS A 198 9.15 -9.45 -9.01
N VAL A 199 10.06 -9.78 -8.09
CA VAL A 199 9.82 -9.74 -6.65
C VAL A 199 10.81 -8.75 -6.05
N TRP A 200 10.29 -7.84 -5.25
CA TRP A 200 11.11 -6.90 -4.48
C TRP A 200 11.03 -7.29 -3.01
N THR A 201 12.15 -7.34 -2.32
CA THR A 201 12.21 -7.60 -0.89
C THR A 201 13.04 -6.53 -0.18
N GLU A 202 12.59 -6.12 0.99
CA GLU A 202 13.27 -5.15 1.84
C GLU A 202 13.07 -5.53 3.30
N PRO A 203 14.13 -5.60 4.11
CA PRO A 203 14.00 -5.81 5.54
C PRO A 203 13.30 -4.63 6.21
N TYR A 204 12.69 -4.88 7.38
CA TYR A 204 12.14 -3.80 8.16
C TYR A 204 13.25 -2.78 8.53
N ASN A 205 12.97 -1.54 8.21
CA ASN A 205 13.83 -0.40 8.54
C ASN A 205 12.97 0.62 9.29
N ASP A 206 13.36 0.94 10.51
CA ASP A 206 12.62 1.91 11.31
C ASP A 206 12.64 3.31 10.70
N ARG A 207 11.47 3.91 10.61
CA ARG A 207 11.24 5.27 10.14
C ARG A 207 10.58 6.11 11.24
N ALA A 208 11.07 6.01 12.47
CA ALA A 208 10.54 6.63 13.68
C ALA A 208 9.15 6.10 14.09
N ASN A 209 8.87 4.83 13.86
CA ASN A 209 7.58 4.20 14.15
C ASN A 209 7.68 2.81 14.82
N TRP A 210 8.89 2.37 15.20
CA TRP A 210 9.09 1.07 15.84
C TRP A 210 8.26 0.91 17.13
N GLU A 211 8.04 1.99 17.89
CA GLU A 211 7.23 1.96 19.11
C GLU A 211 5.76 1.62 18.82
N LEU A 212 5.24 2.09 17.68
CA LEU A 212 3.87 1.77 17.25
C LEU A 212 3.75 0.30 16.86
N VAL A 213 4.76 -0.25 16.18
CA VAL A 213 4.82 -1.68 15.86
C VAL A 213 4.91 -2.49 17.13
N HIS A 214 5.84 -2.15 18.03
CA HIS A 214 6.04 -2.82 19.31
C HIS A 214 4.77 -2.82 20.16
N LYS A 215 4.05 -1.71 20.22
CA LYS A 215 2.79 -1.59 20.95
C LYS A 215 1.66 -2.44 20.36
N GLY A 216 1.64 -2.59 19.03
CA GLY A 216 0.63 -3.36 18.32
C GLY A 216 0.79 -4.88 18.45
N LEU A 217 2.01 -5.36 18.68
CA LEU A 217 2.32 -6.78 18.80
C LEU A 217 1.88 -7.35 20.14
N ASP A 218 1.42 -8.60 20.14
CA ASP A 218 1.18 -9.38 21.35
C ASP A 218 2.45 -9.54 22.18
N ASP A 219 2.33 -9.65 23.51
CA ASP A 219 3.48 -9.72 24.42
C ASP A 219 4.38 -10.94 24.16
N SER A 220 3.83 -12.02 23.62
CA SER A 220 4.55 -13.23 23.25
C SER A 220 5.18 -13.19 21.86
N HIS A 221 4.95 -12.13 21.07
CA HIS A 221 5.46 -12.08 19.70
C HIS A 221 6.99 -11.93 19.68
N PRO A 222 7.73 -12.78 18.93
CA PRO A 222 9.20 -12.79 18.96
C PRO A 222 9.83 -11.46 18.53
N ASP A 223 9.21 -10.74 17.60
CA ASP A 223 9.74 -9.46 17.14
C ASP A 223 9.61 -8.35 18.17
N LYS A 224 8.79 -8.50 19.21
CA LYS A 224 8.62 -7.48 20.25
C LYS A 224 9.90 -7.25 21.04
N GLU A 225 10.54 -8.31 21.46
CA GLU A 225 11.84 -8.25 22.14
C GLU A 225 12.95 -7.75 21.21
N TRP A 226 12.92 -8.20 19.95
CA TRP A 226 13.89 -7.76 18.94
C TRP A 226 13.80 -6.24 18.70
N LEU A 227 12.61 -5.70 18.49
CA LEU A 227 12.40 -4.25 18.30
C LEU A 227 12.94 -3.45 19.50
N HIS A 228 12.66 -3.90 20.71
CA HIS A 228 13.15 -3.26 21.92
C HIS A 228 14.69 -3.26 21.99
N LYS A 229 15.32 -4.39 21.71
CA LYS A 229 16.80 -4.51 21.71
C LYS A 229 17.45 -3.64 20.63
N CYS A 230 16.90 -3.65 19.42
CA CYS A 230 17.46 -2.91 18.30
C CYS A 230 17.31 -1.40 18.47
N TYR A 231 16.11 -0.93 18.76
CA TYR A 231 15.81 0.48 18.65
C TYR A 231 15.86 1.25 19.95
N GLN A 232 15.50 0.63 21.06
CA GLN A 232 15.60 1.27 22.38
C GLN A 232 16.99 1.11 22.99
N GLN A 233 17.54 -0.10 22.98
CA GLN A 233 18.83 -0.39 23.60
C GLN A 233 20.02 -0.14 22.67
N LYS A 234 19.77 0.05 21.36
CA LYS A 234 20.79 0.26 20.30
C LYS A 234 21.88 -0.83 20.28
N LYS A 235 21.51 -2.09 20.63
CA LYS A 235 22.49 -3.19 20.78
C LYS A 235 22.92 -3.83 19.46
N TYR A 236 22.21 -3.57 18.36
CA TYR A 236 22.42 -4.22 17.07
C TYR A 236 22.60 -3.21 15.91
N TYR A 237 22.95 -1.96 16.23
CA TYR A 237 23.36 -0.96 15.26
C TYR A 237 24.87 -0.95 15.05
#